data_aeee7679805a1c2885c0e159d4d01018
#
_entry.id   aeee7679805a1c2885c0e159d4d01018
#
_cell.length_a   1.000
_cell.length_b   1.000
_cell.length_c   1.000
_cell.angle_alpha   90.00
_cell.angle_beta   90.00
_cell.angle_gamma   90.00
#
_symmetry.space_group_name_H-M   'P 1'
#
loop_
_entity.id
_entity.type
_entity.pdbx_description
1 polymer ?
#
loop_
_entity_poly.entity_id
_entity_poly.type
_entity_poly.pdbx_seq_one_letter_code
_entity_poly.pdbx_strand_id
1 'polypeptide(L)'
;MTRFSLRAAPLSALVLALALSGCSIFHRREKPAPVVETVRTPDSPTPAAAARDLADVIATDLKLTPEQTDRVRTILSGTVAQANVAKEKFPPKSPQLMTELKRINTTSQKELQVVLGPAKFKQLQVSQRKMAAAMQQRQK
;
A
#
# COMPACT_ATOMS: atom_id res chain seq x y z
N MET A 1 -54.79 -44.33 -16.78
CA MET A 1 -56.17 -44.14 -16.27
C MET A 1 -56.20 -42.78 -15.55
N THR A 2 -57.00 -42.00 -16.20
CA THR A 2 -58.02 -41.01 -15.74
C THR A 2 -57.39 -39.70 -15.19
N ARG A 3 -57.46 -38.68 -15.99
CA ARG A 3 -58.51 -37.66 -16.27
C ARG A 3 -58.38 -36.44 -15.38
N PHE A 4 -58.03 -35.33 -16.06
CA PHE A 4 -58.91 -34.17 -16.34
C PHE A 4 -59.46 -33.44 -15.13
N SER A 5 -59.14 -32.20 -14.98
CA SER A 5 -60.14 -31.15 -15.20
C SER A 5 -59.51 -29.71 -15.26
N LEU A 6 -59.81 -29.12 -16.36
CA LEU A 6 -59.81 -27.70 -16.68
C LEU A 6 -60.97 -26.99 -15.95
N ARG A 7 -60.73 -25.78 -15.43
CA ARG A 7 -61.72 -24.67 -15.32
C ARG A 7 -60.94 -23.40 -15.01
N ALA A 8 -60.71 -22.53 -15.93
CA ALA A 8 -61.54 -21.47 -16.53
C ALA A 8 -61.95 -20.37 -15.52
N ALA A 9 -61.38 -19.22 -15.74
CA ALA A 9 -61.52 -17.81 -15.38
C ALA A 9 -62.91 -17.34 -14.87
N PRO A 10 -63.10 -16.09 -14.31
CA PRO A 10 -62.83 -14.84 -15.04
C PRO A 10 -62.37 -13.64 -14.20
N LEU A 11 -61.75 -12.69 -14.88
CA LEU A 11 -61.88 -11.23 -14.85
C LEU A 11 -62.49 -10.56 -13.60
N SER A 12 -61.73 -9.72 -12.95
CA SER A 12 -62.22 -8.39 -12.56
C SER A 12 -61.06 -7.41 -12.39
N ALA A 13 -61.10 -6.42 -13.21
CA ALA A 13 -60.28 -5.20 -13.15
C ALA A 13 -60.57 -4.45 -11.87
N LEU A 14 -59.53 -4.01 -11.18
CA LEU A 14 -59.58 -2.78 -10.43
C LEU A 14 -58.24 -2.08 -10.50
N VAL A 15 -58.23 -1.04 -11.28
CA VAL A 15 -57.26 0.02 -11.34
C VAL A 15 -57.24 0.73 -9.98
N LEU A 16 -56.13 0.77 -9.30
CA LEU A 16 -55.84 1.88 -8.39
C LEU A 16 -54.37 2.23 -8.49
N ALA A 17 -54.13 3.33 -9.17
CA ALA A 17 -52.92 4.07 -9.19
C ALA A 17 -52.59 4.57 -7.78
N LEU A 18 -51.42 4.27 -7.29
CA LEU A 18 -50.73 5.08 -6.31
C LEU A 18 -49.23 5.11 -6.66
N ALA A 19 -48.91 6.21 -7.33
CA ALA A 19 -47.59 6.73 -7.34
C ALA A 19 -47.10 6.79 -5.91
N LEU A 20 -45.84 6.48 -5.69
CA LEU A 20 -44.95 7.32 -4.89
C LEU A 20 -43.60 6.61 -4.67
N SER A 21 -42.59 7.33 -5.10
CA SER A 21 -41.27 7.35 -4.50
C SER A 21 -40.40 6.11 -4.75
N GLY A 22 -39.94 6.03 -5.97
CA GLY A 22 -38.66 5.43 -6.25
C GLY A 22 -37.58 6.17 -5.48
N CYS A 23 -37.22 5.69 -4.31
CA CYS A 23 -35.88 5.93 -3.80
C CYS A 23 -34.93 5.14 -4.68
N SER A 24 -34.59 5.72 -5.82
CA SER A 24 -33.38 5.38 -6.53
C SER A 24 -32.22 5.75 -5.58
N ILE A 25 -31.86 4.79 -4.77
CA ILE A 25 -30.50 4.78 -4.23
C ILE A 25 -29.63 4.59 -5.44
N PHE A 26 -29.28 5.72 -6.06
CA PHE A 26 -28.15 5.81 -6.95
C PHE A 26 -26.94 5.37 -6.13
N HIS A 27 -26.68 4.09 -6.11
CA HIS A 27 -25.34 3.61 -5.91
C HIS A 27 -24.55 4.14 -7.11
N ARG A 28 -24.18 5.41 -7.00
CA ARG A 28 -23.09 5.96 -7.77
C ARG A 28 -21.92 5.06 -7.43
N ARG A 29 -21.70 4.03 -8.25
CA ARG A 29 -20.40 3.41 -8.36
C ARG A 29 -19.48 4.57 -8.70
N GLU A 30 -18.87 5.15 -7.69
CA GLU A 30 -17.67 5.92 -7.90
C GLU A 30 -16.75 4.97 -8.62
N LYS A 31 -16.61 5.20 -9.93
CA LYS A 31 -15.47 4.67 -10.67
C LYS A 31 -14.28 5.01 -9.78
N PRO A 32 -13.48 4.02 -9.34
CA PRO A 32 -12.23 4.34 -8.67
C PRO A 32 -11.56 5.36 -9.60
N ALA A 33 -11.25 6.53 -9.05
CA ALA A 33 -10.49 7.54 -9.77
C ALA A 33 -9.31 6.80 -10.39
N PRO A 34 -8.96 7.08 -11.67
CA PRO A 34 -7.80 6.44 -12.26
C PRO A 34 -6.67 6.68 -11.29
N VAL A 35 -6.11 5.59 -10.76
CA VAL A 35 -4.88 5.64 -9.99
C VAL A 35 -3.88 6.21 -10.97
N VAL A 36 -3.70 7.52 -10.90
CA VAL A 36 -2.59 8.17 -11.58
C VAL A 36 -1.39 7.54 -10.92
N GLU A 37 -0.81 6.53 -11.55
CA GLU A 37 0.52 6.07 -11.25
C GLU A 37 1.41 7.28 -11.47
N THR A 38 1.55 8.08 -10.42
CA THR A 38 2.56 9.13 -10.38
C THR A 38 3.88 8.40 -10.50
N VAL A 39 4.45 8.41 -11.70
CA VAL A 39 5.83 7.98 -11.94
C VAL A 39 6.69 8.80 -10.99
N ARG A 40 6.98 8.22 -9.83
CA ARG A 40 7.80 8.88 -8.82
C ARG A 40 9.21 8.98 -9.37
N THR A 41 9.64 10.18 -9.63
CA THR A 41 11.05 10.42 -9.89
C THR A 41 11.83 10.13 -8.60
N PRO A 42 13.07 9.64 -8.69
CA PRO A 42 13.92 9.39 -7.50
C PRO A 42 14.08 10.61 -6.58
N ASP A 43 13.88 11.80 -7.13
CA ASP A 43 14.01 13.07 -6.43
C ASP A 43 12.73 13.53 -5.71
N SER A 44 11.60 12.84 -5.94
CA SER A 44 10.33 13.17 -5.26
C SER A 44 10.38 12.80 -3.77
N PRO A 45 9.71 13.59 -2.88
CA PRO A 45 9.60 13.24 -1.48
C PRO A 45 8.93 11.87 -1.29
N THR A 46 9.45 11.06 -0.39
CA THR A 46 8.88 9.75 -0.07
C THR A 46 7.74 9.93 0.94
N PRO A 47 6.53 9.43 0.67
CA PRO A 47 5.43 9.51 1.62
C PRO A 47 5.74 8.78 2.93
N ALA A 48 5.31 9.34 4.06
CA ALA A 48 5.45 8.70 5.37
C ALA A 48 4.71 7.35 5.45
N ALA A 49 3.63 7.19 4.69
CA ALA A 49 2.91 5.91 4.56
C ALA A 49 3.81 4.79 4.04
N ALA A 50 4.69 5.07 3.08
CA ALA A 50 5.59 4.05 2.52
C ALA A 50 6.54 3.44 3.57
N ALA A 51 6.95 4.20 4.58
CA ALA A 51 7.77 3.68 5.67
C ALA A 51 6.98 2.71 6.56
N ARG A 52 5.71 3.00 6.83
CA ARG A 52 4.81 2.12 7.60
C ARG A 52 4.53 0.83 6.87
N ASP A 53 4.14 0.93 5.59
CA ASP A 53 3.85 -0.22 4.74
C ASP A 53 5.08 -1.14 4.63
N LEU A 54 6.28 -0.57 4.48
CA LEU A 54 7.53 -1.32 4.46
C LEU A 54 7.82 -1.99 5.81
N ALA A 55 7.55 -1.32 6.93
CA ALA A 55 7.71 -1.91 8.26
C ALA A 55 6.80 -3.12 8.46
N ASP A 56 5.54 -3.05 8.00
CA ASP A 56 4.58 -4.14 8.12
C ASP A 56 4.94 -5.35 7.25
N VAL A 57 5.46 -5.09 6.03
CA VAL A 57 6.01 -6.14 5.16
C VAL A 57 7.20 -6.83 5.82
N ILE A 58 8.16 -6.06 6.37
CA ILE A 58 9.32 -6.59 7.08
C ILE A 58 8.89 -7.39 8.32
N ALA A 59 7.92 -6.89 9.07
CA ALA A 59 7.39 -7.56 10.26
C ALA A 59 6.81 -8.94 9.93
N THR A 60 6.07 -9.03 8.84
CA THR A 60 5.48 -10.28 8.36
C THR A 60 6.54 -11.25 7.86
N ASP A 61 7.47 -10.78 7.02
CA ASP A 61 8.52 -11.62 6.41
C ASP A 61 9.50 -12.20 7.45
N LEU A 62 9.88 -11.38 8.43
CA LEU A 62 10.82 -11.77 9.48
C LEU A 62 10.17 -12.25 10.77
N LYS A 63 8.85 -12.32 10.83
CA LYS A 63 8.08 -12.71 12.04
C LYS A 63 8.56 -11.92 13.26
N LEU A 64 8.46 -10.60 13.18
CA LEU A 64 8.88 -9.71 14.26
C LEU A 64 7.88 -9.74 15.42
N THR A 65 8.37 -9.45 16.62
CA THR A 65 7.47 -9.15 17.75
C THR A 65 6.82 -7.79 17.58
N PRO A 66 5.70 -7.49 18.25
CA PRO A 66 5.08 -6.17 18.20
C PRO A 66 6.05 -5.03 18.53
N GLU A 67 6.88 -5.21 19.58
CA GLU A 67 7.88 -4.24 19.99
C GLU A 67 8.96 -4.04 18.92
N GLN A 68 9.44 -5.12 18.30
CA GLN A 68 10.37 -5.04 17.18
C GLN A 68 9.75 -4.31 15.99
N THR A 69 8.49 -4.58 15.69
CA THR A 69 7.75 -3.94 14.60
C THR A 69 7.65 -2.44 14.82
N ASP A 70 7.28 -2.00 16.03
CA ASP A 70 7.15 -0.58 16.35
C ASP A 70 8.51 0.15 16.29
N ARG A 71 9.57 -0.47 16.74
CA ARG A 71 10.93 0.08 16.61
C ARG A 71 11.37 0.17 15.15
N VAL A 72 11.14 -0.85 14.34
CA VAL A 72 11.42 -0.83 12.89
C VAL A 72 10.63 0.27 12.21
N ARG A 73 9.34 0.43 12.54
CA ARG A 73 8.48 1.50 11.99
C ARG A 73 9.02 2.89 12.35
N THR A 74 9.47 3.09 13.58
CA THR A 74 10.08 4.34 14.04
C THR A 74 11.36 4.64 13.27
N ILE A 75 12.26 3.67 13.12
CA ILE A 75 13.54 3.84 12.38
C ILE A 75 13.26 4.19 10.92
N LEU A 76 12.37 3.45 10.25
CA LEU A 76 12.07 3.70 8.84
C LEU A 76 11.38 5.05 8.61
N SER A 77 10.46 5.44 9.49
CA SER A 77 9.81 6.76 9.44
C SER A 77 10.82 7.90 9.63
N GLY A 78 11.72 7.75 10.58
CA GLY A 78 12.81 8.70 10.79
C GLY A 78 13.76 8.79 9.60
N THR A 79 14.08 7.63 8.99
CA THR A 79 14.92 7.56 7.78
C THR A 79 14.27 8.31 6.61
N VAL A 80 12.98 8.11 6.39
CA VAL A 80 12.22 8.80 5.33
C VAL A 80 12.18 10.32 5.61
N ALA A 81 11.91 10.73 6.83
CA ALA A 81 11.88 12.15 7.20
C ALA A 81 13.24 12.83 6.94
N GLN A 82 14.33 12.22 7.41
CA GLN A 82 15.69 12.75 7.18
C GLN A 82 16.04 12.78 5.68
N ALA A 83 15.69 11.75 4.92
CA ALA A 83 15.92 11.72 3.47
C ALA A 83 15.15 12.82 2.74
N ASN A 84 13.91 13.11 3.14
CA ASN A 84 13.14 14.21 2.55
C ASN A 84 13.75 15.56 2.85
N VAL A 85 14.18 15.81 4.10
CA VAL A 85 14.91 17.03 4.48
C VAL A 85 16.20 17.17 3.67
N ALA A 86 16.94 16.08 3.45
CA ALA A 86 18.14 16.13 2.61
C ALA A 86 17.82 16.49 1.16
N LYS A 87 16.73 15.96 0.59
CA LYS A 87 16.27 16.29 -0.78
C LYS A 87 15.82 17.75 -0.93
N GLU A 88 15.27 18.34 0.12
CA GLU A 88 14.92 19.76 0.14
C GLU A 88 16.16 20.66 0.23
N LYS A 89 17.16 20.21 1.00
CA LYS A 89 18.35 21.00 1.29
C LYS A 89 19.38 21.00 0.16
N PHE A 90 19.52 19.92 -0.57
CA PHE A 90 20.55 19.73 -1.58
C PHE A 90 19.96 19.59 -2.99
N PRO A 91 20.65 20.12 -4.03
CA PRO A 91 20.20 19.95 -5.41
C PRO A 91 20.06 18.46 -5.79
N PRO A 92 19.08 18.12 -6.66
CA PRO A 92 18.93 16.75 -7.16
C PRO A 92 20.21 16.21 -7.78
N LYS A 93 20.52 14.93 -7.48
CA LYS A 93 21.72 14.23 -7.99
C LYS A 93 23.06 14.87 -7.61
N SER A 94 23.09 15.84 -6.69
CA SER A 94 24.36 16.43 -6.22
C SER A 94 25.17 15.42 -5.40
N PRO A 95 26.52 15.52 -5.42
CA PRO A 95 27.38 14.68 -4.60
C PRO A 95 27.08 14.80 -3.10
N GLN A 96 26.69 16.02 -2.66
CA GLN A 96 26.32 16.31 -1.28
C GLN A 96 25.05 15.53 -0.88
N LEU A 97 24.02 15.54 -1.73
CA LEU A 97 22.78 14.76 -1.51
C LEU A 97 23.10 13.27 -1.40
N MET A 98 23.89 12.75 -2.34
CA MET A 98 24.26 11.33 -2.33
C MET A 98 25.02 10.93 -1.08
N THR A 99 25.95 11.77 -0.62
CA THR A 99 26.70 11.54 0.61
C THR A 99 25.78 11.52 1.84
N GLU A 100 24.85 12.46 1.91
CA GLU A 100 23.91 12.56 3.03
C GLU A 100 22.93 11.39 3.05
N LEU A 101 22.35 11.01 1.91
CA LEU A 101 21.48 9.84 1.81
C LEU A 101 22.22 8.54 2.19
N LYS A 102 23.49 8.40 1.80
CA LYS A 102 24.33 7.27 2.21
C LYS A 102 24.55 7.24 3.71
N ARG A 103 24.82 8.40 4.34
CA ARG A 103 24.97 8.53 5.78
C ARG A 103 23.69 8.11 6.52
N ILE A 104 22.54 8.65 6.11
CA ILE A 104 21.21 8.34 6.67
C ILE A 104 20.94 6.84 6.58
N ASN A 105 21.15 6.24 5.40
CA ASN A 105 20.93 4.81 5.19
C ASN A 105 21.87 3.96 6.07
N THR A 106 23.13 4.32 6.18
CA THR A 106 24.11 3.59 7.03
C THR A 106 23.70 3.64 8.50
N THR A 107 23.23 4.78 8.99
CA THR A 107 22.76 4.94 10.37
C THR A 107 21.52 4.06 10.60
N SER A 108 20.52 4.15 9.71
CA SER A 108 19.31 3.33 9.76
C SER A 108 19.61 1.82 9.75
N GLN A 109 20.55 1.38 8.94
CA GLN A 109 20.95 -0.04 8.91
C GLN A 109 21.57 -0.50 10.22
N LYS A 110 22.39 0.32 10.87
CA LYS A 110 22.95 0.01 12.20
C LYS A 110 21.85 -0.10 13.26
N GLU A 111 20.91 0.82 13.27
CA GLU A 111 19.77 0.80 14.18
C GLU A 111 18.89 -0.43 13.95
N LEU A 112 18.57 -0.76 12.70
CA LEU A 112 17.83 -1.97 12.34
C LEU A 112 18.58 -3.24 12.78
N GLN A 113 19.91 -3.27 12.64
CA GLN A 113 20.71 -4.42 13.09
C GLN A 113 20.62 -4.64 14.60
N VAL A 114 20.60 -3.55 15.39
CA VAL A 114 20.44 -3.63 16.85
C VAL A 114 19.05 -4.18 17.22
N VAL A 115 17.99 -3.71 16.55
CA VAL A 115 16.62 -4.10 16.85
C VAL A 115 16.30 -5.54 16.40
N LEU A 116 16.77 -5.91 15.22
CA LEU A 116 16.47 -7.22 14.61
C LEU A 116 17.40 -8.34 15.10
N GLY A 117 18.59 -7.96 15.55
CA GLY A 117 19.66 -8.91 15.78
C GLY A 117 20.32 -9.42 14.48
N PRO A 118 21.46 -10.11 14.58
CA PRO A 118 22.28 -10.46 13.41
C PRO A 118 21.56 -11.42 12.44
N ALA A 119 20.79 -12.36 12.96
CA ALA A 119 20.12 -13.37 12.14
C ALA A 119 19.02 -12.78 11.26
N LYS A 120 18.06 -12.05 11.86
CA LYS A 120 16.96 -11.39 11.14
C LYS A 120 17.46 -10.27 10.24
N PHE A 121 18.49 -9.53 10.66
CA PHE A 121 19.10 -8.51 9.83
C PHE A 121 19.75 -9.09 8.56
N LYS A 122 20.42 -10.24 8.66
CA LYS A 122 20.95 -10.96 7.48
C LYS A 122 19.83 -11.40 6.54
N GLN A 123 18.71 -11.90 7.07
CA GLN A 123 17.52 -12.24 6.27
C GLN A 123 16.96 -11.01 5.55
N LEU A 124 16.83 -9.87 6.23
CA LEU A 124 16.41 -8.61 5.64
C LEU A 124 17.31 -8.20 4.46
N GLN A 125 18.63 -8.28 4.62
CA GLN A 125 19.57 -7.95 3.54
C GLN A 125 19.40 -8.89 2.32
N VAL A 126 19.16 -10.17 2.54
CA VAL A 126 18.91 -11.14 1.45
C VAL A 126 17.61 -10.80 0.72
N SER A 127 16.54 -10.50 1.45
CA SER A 127 15.25 -10.11 0.86
C SER A 127 15.38 -8.81 0.05
N GLN A 128 16.09 -7.81 0.56
CA GLN A 128 16.36 -6.55 -0.16
C GLN A 128 17.11 -6.79 -1.48
N ARG A 129 18.15 -7.64 -1.47
CA ARG A 129 18.89 -7.98 -2.70
C ARG A 129 18.01 -8.69 -3.71
N LYS A 130 17.17 -9.64 -3.28
CA LYS A 130 16.20 -10.33 -4.16
C LYS A 130 15.22 -9.37 -4.80
N MET A 131 14.65 -8.44 -4.02
CA MET A 131 13.74 -7.43 -4.53
C MET A 131 14.42 -6.49 -5.53
N ALA A 132 15.63 -6.03 -5.23
CA ALA A 132 16.40 -5.19 -6.14
C ALA A 132 16.70 -5.91 -7.48
N ALA A 133 17.10 -7.19 -7.43
CA ALA A 133 17.34 -7.99 -8.62
C ALA A 133 16.05 -8.20 -9.45
N ALA A 134 14.91 -8.47 -8.79
CA ALA A 134 13.62 -8.61 -9.45
C ALA A 134 13.15 -7.32 -10.14
N MET A 135 13.39 -6.15 -9.52
CA MET A 135 13.09 -4.86 -10.13
C MET A 135 13.94 -4.60 -11.39
N GLN A 136 15.24 -4.93 -11.35
CA GLN A 136 16.12 -4.78 -12.52
C GLN A 136 15.69 -5.66 -13.70
N GLN A 137 15.19 -6.86 -13.43
CA GLN A 137 14.70 -7.77 -14.48
C GLN A 137 13.44 -7.25 -15.17
N ARG A 138 12.57 -6.51 -14.45
CA ARG A 138 11.35 -5.93 -15.02
C ARG A 138 11.60 -4.69 -15.89
N GLN A 139 12.78 -4.11 -15.82
CA GLN A 139 13.15 -2.92 -16.59
C GLN A 139 13.89 -3.26 -17.89
N LYS A 140 14.13 -4.53 -18.16
CA LYS A 140 14.70 -5.07 -19.41
C LYS A 140 13.62 -5.58 -20.34
#